data_b640d92973ebea52f5295f303e618092
#
_entry.id   b640d92973ebea52f5295f303e618092
#
_cell.length_a   1.000
_cell.length_b   1.000
_cell.length_c   1.000
_cell.angle_alpha   90.00
_cell.angle_beta   90.00
_cell.angle_gamma   90.00
#
_symmetry.space_group_name_H-M   'P 1'
#
loop_
_entity.id
_entity.type
_entity.pdbx_description
1 polymer ?
#
loop_
_entity_poly.entity_id
_entity_poly.type
_entity_poly.pdbx_seq_one_letter_code
_entity_poly.pdbx_strand_id
1 'polypeptide(L)'
;MVSSTQERPWLSAYPEGVPADVDVAQYGSLVALMEESFQKHASRTAYHFMGKDFSYAQTDSLSVAFGAYLQGLGLVKGDRVAIMMPNVPQYPVVVAAVLRAGFVVVNVNPLYTPRELEHQLKDSGSKAIVIIENFASTLEQCIANTPVKHVVLCAMGDMLGLLKGTLVN
;
A
#
# COMPACT_ATOMS: atom_id res chain seq x y z
N MET A 1 5.59 3.52 43.80
CA MET A 1 5.45 3.56 42.32
C MET A 1 5.81 4.97 41.91
N VAL A 2 7.02 5.13 41.32
CA VAL A 2 7.48 6.43 40.86
C VAL A 2 6.95 6.58 39.42
N SER A 3 5.94 7.44 39.27
CA SER A 3 5.48 7.89 37.93
C SER A 3 6.61 8.73 37.34
N SER A 4 7.43 8.14 36.47
CA SER A 4 8.35 8.92 35.66
C SER A 4 7.53 9.71 34.67
N THR A 5 7.22 10.96 35.00
CA THR A 5 6.75 11.94 34.00
C THR A 5 7.92 12.14 33.04
N GLN A 6 7.89 11.41 31.95
CA GLN A 6 8.89 11.55 30.90
C GLN A 6 8.79 12.98 30.37
N GLU A 7 9.81 13.80 30.62
CA GLU A 7 9.87 15.16 30.09
C GLU A 7 9.76 15.10 28.56
N ARG A 8 8.86 15.88 28.00
CA ARG A 8 8.59 15.94 26.54
C ARG A 8 9.00 17.32 26.00
N PRO A 9 10.31 17.64 25.99
CA PRO A 9 10.81 18.98 25.68
C PRO A 9 10.46 19.45 24.26
N TRP A 10 10.20 18.50 23.33
CA TRP A 10 9.80 18.81 21.97
C TRP A 10 8.42 19.47 21.84
N LEU A 11 7.55 19.36 22.84
CA LEU A 11 6.21 19.98 22.80
C LEU A 11 6.26 21.49 22.72
N SER A 12 7.31 22.13 23.26
CA SER A 12 7.51 23.57 23.17
C SER A 12 7.79 24.06 21.75
N ALA A 13 8.20 23.15 20.84
CA ALA A 13 8.46 23.45 19.42
C ALA A 13 7.26 23.14 18.50
N TYR A 14 6.15 22.64 19.06
CA TYR A 14 4.96 22.37 18.24
C TYR A 14 4.30 23.69 17.80
N PRO A 15 3.89 23.79 16.53
CA PRO A 15 3.08 24.91 16.07
C PRO A 15 1.76 25.00 16.83
N GLU A 16 1.19 26.21 16.88
CA GLU A 16 -0.12 26.44 17.45
C GLU A 16 -1.17 25.51 16.77
N GLY A 17 -2.05 24.91 17.56
CA GLY A 17 -3.09 24.00 17.08
C GLY A 17 -2.65 22.55 16.83
N VAL A 18 -1.38 22.22 16.99
CA VAL A 18 -0.92 20.83 16.92
C VAL A 18 -1.04 20.17 18.30
N PRO A 19 -1.87 19.12 18.44
CA PRO A 19 -2.05 18.45 19.72
C PRO A 19 -0.79 17.71 20.17
N ALA A 20 -0.58 17.63 21.47
CA ALA A 20 0.56 16.92 22.07
C ALA A 20 0.51 15.41 21.82
N ASP A 21 -0.68 14.85 21.68
CA ASP A 21 -0.93 13.43 21.46
C ASP A 21 -1.96 13.24 20.35
N VAL A 22 -1.82 12.14 19.61
CA VAL A 22 -2.81 11.72 18.60
C VAL A 22 -3.93 10.98 19.31
N ASP A 23 -5.19 11.34 19.00
CA ASP A 23 -6.34 10.56 19.44
C ASP A 23 -6.44 9.27 18.59
N VAL A 24 -5.93 8.19 19.15
CA VAL A 24 -5.95 6.87 18.48
C VAL A 24 -7.35 6.25 18.40
N ALA A 25 -8.33 6.80 19.12
CA ALA A 25 -9.73 6.34 19.09
C ALA A 25 -10.57 7.05 18.04
N GLN A 26 -10.04 8.10 17.39
CA GLN A 26 -10.77 8.88 16.38
C GLN A 26 -11.26 8.03 15.21
N TYR A 27 -10.51 7.02 14.81
CA TYR A 27 -10.86 6.09 13.73
C TYR A 27 -10.82 4.64 14.23
N GLY A 28 -11.84 3.86 13.94
CA GLY A 28 -11.90 2.44 14.32
C GLY A 28 -10.90 1.56 13.52
N SER A 29 -10.42 2.05 12.36
CA SER A 29 -9.43 1.37 11.52
C SER A 29 -8.85 2.31 10.48
N LEU A 30 -7.72 1.91 9.83
CA LEU A 30 -7.20 2.60 8.64
C LEU A 30 -8.20 2.58 7.49
N VAL A 31 -8.99 1.51 7.34
CA VAL A 31 -10.03 1.44 6.31
C VAL A 31 -11.06 2.55 6.53
N ALA A 32 -11.56 2.73 7.77
CA ALA A 32 -12.51 3.79 8.09
C ALA A 32 -11.96 5.19 7.79
N LEU A 33 -10.69 5.45 8.17
CA LEU A 33 -10.00 6.70 7.85
C LEU A 33 -9.91 6.95 6.34
N MET A 34 -9.54 5.92 5.57
CA MET A 34 -9.39 6.02 4.12
C MET A 34 -10.75 6.24 3.44
N GLU A 35 -11.78 5.52 3.84
CA GLU A 35 -13.14 5.64 3.29
C GLU A 35 -13.74 7.02 3.56
N GLU A 36 -13.61 7.54 4.78
CA GLU A 36 -14.02 8.91 5.09
C GLU A 36 -13.29 9.92 4.21
N SER A 37 -11.96 9.77 4.05
CA SER A 37 -11.14 10.66 3.23
C SER A 37 -11.54 10.60 1.76
N PHE A 38 -11.81 9.41 1.22
CA PHE A 38 -12.26 9.20 -0.16
C PHE A 38 -13.58 9.88 -0.42
N GLN A 39 -14.54 9.76 0.50
CA GLN A 39 -15.84 10.41 0.39
C GLN A 39 -15.74 11.94 0.52
N LYS A 40 -15.07 12.41 1.58
CA LYS A 40 -14.95 13.83 1.91
C LYS A 40 -14.22 14.64 0.83
N HIS A 41 -13.24 14.04 0.17
CA HIS A 41 -12.39 14.69 -0.81
C HIS A 41 -12.54 14.14 -2.22
N ALA A 42 -13.66 13.48 -2.54
CA ALA A 42 -13.88 12.69 -3.77
C ALA A 42 -13.42 13.39 -5.06
N SER A 43 -13.75 14.67 -5.24
CA SER A 43 -13.41 15.44 -6.45
C SER A 43 -12.01 16.05 -6.44
N ARG A 44 -11.29 15.98 -5.31
CA ARG A 44 -9.94 16.56 -5.21
C ARG A 44 -8.90 15.61 -5.81
N THR A 45 -7.80 16.18 -6.30
CA THR A 45 -6.61 15.41 -6.66
C THR A 45 -6.00 14.82 -5.40
N ALA A 46 -5.83 13.49 -5.40
CA ALA A 46 -5.17 12.75 -4.35
C ALA A 46 -3.68 12.56 -4.67
N TYR A 47 -3.37 12.27 -5.94
CA TYR A 47 -2.01 11.99 -6.40
C TYR A 47 -1.75 12.62 -7.74
N HIS A 48 -0.49 13.05 -7.94
CA HIS A 48 0.02 13.52 -9.23
C HIS A 48 1.20 12.65 -9.65
N PHE A 49 1.15 12.11 -10.86
CA PHE A 49 2.22 11.26 -11.37
C PHE A 49 2.41 11.46 -12.88
N MET A 50 3.62 11.80 -13.30
CA MET A 50 3.99 11.99 -14.71
C MET A 50 3.01 12.87 -15.52
N GLY A 51 2.57 13.97 -14.93
CA GLY A 51 1.64 14.93 -15.56
C GLY A 51 0.20 14.42 -15.65
N LYS A 52 -0.20 13.44 -14.86
CA LYS A 52 -1.58 12.98 -14.71
C LYS A 52 -2.01 13.08 -13.25
N ASP A 53 -3.21 13.60 -13.03
CA ASP A 53 -3.86 13.67 -11.74
C ASP A 53 -4.77 12.46 -11.51
N PHE A 54 -4.80 12.00 -10.27
CA PHE A 54 -5.69 10.95 -9.80
C PHE A 54 -6.51 11.49 -8.65
N SER A 55 -7.84 11.47 -8.78
CA SER A 55 -8.72 11.93 -7.71
C SER A 55 -8.87 10.90 -6.59
N TYR A 56 -9.35 11.35 -5.43
CA TYR A 56 -9.75 10.46 -4.34
C TYR A 56 -10.83 9.47 -4.80
N ALA A 57 -11.84 9.92 -5.57
CA ALA A 57 -12.88 9.04 -6.10
C ALA A 57 -12.34 7.95 -7.04
N GLN A 58 -11.37 8.29 -7.90
CA GLN A 58 -10.72 7.29 -8.76
C GLN A 58 -9.95 6.26 -7.96
N THR A 59 -9.17 6.70 -6.96
CA THR A 59 -8.42 5.82 -6.07
C THR A 59 -9.35 4.88 -5.31
N ASP A 60 -10.46 5.41 -4.81
CA ASP A 60 -11.52 4.65 -4.14
C ASP A 60 -12.08 3.55 -5.05
N SER A 61 -12.59 3.92 -6.22
CA SER A 61 -13.18 2.99 -7.18
C SER A 61 -12.22 1.87 -7.59
N LEU A 62 -10.98 2.22 -7.91
CA LEU A 62 -9.95 1.24 -8.29
C LEU A 62 -9.61 0.30 -7.12
N SER A 63 -9.54 0.82 -5.89
CA SER A 63 -9.25 0.00 -4.72
C SER A 63 -10.38 -0.99 -4.39
N VAL A 64 -11.65 -0.61 -4.62
CA VAL A 64 -12.80 -1.53 -4.50
C VAL A 64 -12.69 -2.66 -5.52
N ALA A 65 -12.48 -2.32 -6.80
CA ALA A 65 -12.37 -3.30 -7.87
C ALA A 65 -11.19 -4.27 -7.65
N PHE A 66 -10.04 -3.74 -7.25
CA PHE A 66 -8.85 -4.56 -6.99
C PHE A 66 -9.00 -5.42 -5.73
N GLY A 67 -9.67 -4.91 -4.68
CA GLY A 67 -10.02 -5.68 -3.49
C GLY A 67 -10.90 -6.89 -3.82
N ALA A 68 -11.92 -6.70 -4.65
CA ALA A 68 -12.77 -7.80 -5.13
C ALA A 68 -11.97 -8.83 -5.96
N TYR A 69 -11.06 -8.39 -6.81
CA TYR A 69 -10.14 -9.27 -7.53
C TYR A 69 -9.29 -10.12 -6.57
N LEU A 70 -8.68 -9.51 -5.57
CA LEU A 70 -7.86 -10.23 -4.59
C LEU A 70 -8.67 -11.28 -3.81
N GLN A 71 -9.92 -10.98 -3.44
CA GLN A 71 -10.83 -11.95 -2.82
C GLN A 71 -11.13 -13.13 -3.75
N GLY A 72 -11.22 -12.89 -5.07
CA GLY A 72 -11.40 -13.92 -6.08
C GLY A 72 -10.22 -14.89 -6.24
N LEU A 73 -9.03 -14.55 -5.71
CA LEU A 73 -7.85 -15.44 -5.73
C LEU A 73 -7.91 -16.58 -4.69
N GLY A 74 -8.94 -16.63 -3.86
CA GLY A 74 -9.06 -17.63 -2.80
C GLY A 74 -8.25 -17.31 -1.54
N LEU A 75 -7.78 -16.07 -1.40
CA LEU A 75 -7.19 -15.57 -0.16
C LEU A 75 -8.26 -15.44 0.92
N VAL A 76 -7.89 -15.68 2.17
CA VAL A 76 -8.79 -15.58 3.32
C VAL A 76 -8.42 -14.39 4.20
N LYS A 77 -9.38 -13.91 5.00
CA LYS A 77 -9.16 -12.78 5.93
C LYS A 77 -7.91 -13.02 6.79
N GLY A 78 -7.04 -12.03 6.83
CA GLY A 78 -5.77 -12.08 7.57
C GLY A 78 -4.59 -12.61 6.75
N ASP A 79 -4.82 -13.12 5.54
CA ASP A 79 -3.70 -13.46 4.64
C ASP A 79 -2.88 -12.22 4.31
N ARG A 80 -1.59 -12.41 4.14
CA ARG A 80 -0.63 -11.34 3.90
C ARG A 80 -0.38 -11.19 2.42
N VAL A 81 -0.49 -9.94 1.96
CA VAL A 81 -0.21 -9.53 0.58
C VAL A 81 0.99 -8.61 0.58
N ALA A 82 2.07 -9.05 -0.03
CA ALA A 82 3.27 -8.24 -0.22
C ALA A 82 3.06 -7.21 -1.33
N ILE A 83 3.59 -6.00 -1.14
CA ILE A 83 3.53 -4.91 -2.11
C ILE A 83 4.97 -4.43 -2.37
N MET A 84 5.49 -4.71 -3.57
CA MET A 84 6.84 -4.36 -3.98
C MET A 84 6.81 -3.41 -5.17
N MET A 85 6.69 -2.12 -4.88
CA MET A 85 6.67 -1.06 -5.88
C MET A 85 7.17 0.26 -5.31
N PRO A 86 7.72 1.16 -6.13
CA PRO A 86 8.10 2.50 -5.71
C PRO A 86 6.85 3.38 -5.50
N ASN A 87 7.08 4.69 -5.35
CA ASN A 87 6.01 5.67 -5.23
C ASN A 87 5.30 5.91 -6.58
N VAL A 88 4.39 5.02 -6.90
CA VAL A 88 3.54 5.05 -8.10
C VAL A 88 2.06 5.10 -7.71
N PRO A 89 1.15 5.58 -8.58
CA PRO A 89 -0.28 5.69 -8.25
C PRO A 89 -0.95 4.37 -7.88
N GLN A 90 -0.42 3.26 -8.37
CA GLN A 90 -0.90 1.91 -8.03
C GLN A 90 -0.73 1.60 -6.54
N TYR A 91 0.34 2.12 -5.90
CA TYR A 91 0.65 1.80 -4.50
C TYR A 91 -0.52 2.11 -3.53
N PRO A 92 -1.05 3.35 -3.46
CA PRO A 92 -2.18 3.64 -2.57
C PRO A 92 -3.46 2.88 -2.94
N VAL A 93 -3.70 2.60 -4.22
CA VAL A 93 -4.82 1.76 -4.67
C VAL A 93 -4.69 0.35 -4.10
N VAL A 94 -3.51 -0.26 -4.22
CA VAL A 94 -3.25 -1.63 -3.72
C VAL A 94 -3.33 -1.69 -2.20
N VAL A 95 -2.75 -0.71 -1.49
CA VAL A 95 -2.85 -0.64 -0.02
C VAL A 95 -4.30 -0.60 0.43
N ALA A 96 -5.10 0.30 -0.14
CA ALA A 96 -6.52 0.42 0.19
C ALA A 96 -7.29 -0.87 -0.14
N ALA A 97 -7.02 -1.49 -1.28
CA ALA A 97 -7.66 -2.73 -1.72
C ALA A 97 -7.36 -3.90 -0.77
N VAL A 98 -6.09 -4.09 -0.40
CA VAL A 98 -5.65 -5.15 0.51
C VAL A 98 -6.32 -5.01 1.88
N LEU A 99 -6.33 -3.79 2.43
CA LEU A 99 -6.95 -3.52 3.74
C LEU A 99 -8.46 -3.71 3.70
N ARG A 100 -9.15 -3.21 2.66
CA ARG A 100 -10.60 -3.38 2.48
C ARG A 100 -11.02 -4.83 2.32
N ALA A 101 -10.22 -5.60 1.62
CA ALA A 101 -10.47 -7.03 1.43
C ALA A 101 -10.27 -7.85 2.71
N GLY A 102 -9.82 -7.21 3.80
CA GLY A 102 -9.56 -7.85 5.10
C GLY A 102 -8.21 -8.55 5.18
N PHE A 103 -7.29 -8.23 4.30
CA PHE A 103 -5.94 -8.78 4.25
C PHE A 103 -4.94 -7.88 4.99
N VAL A 104 -3.72 -8.37 5.15
CA VAL A 104 -2.61 -7.67 5.81
C VAL A 104 -1.63 -7.19 4.74
N VAL A 105 -1.31 -5.90 4.77
CA VAL A 105 -0.27 -5.30 3.91
C VAL A 105 1.12 -5.65 4.43
N VAL A 106 1.98 -6.13 3.56
CA VAL A 106 3.42 -6.32 3.81
C VAL A 106 4.19 -5.44 2.82
N ASN A 107 4.72 -4.33 3.29
CA ASN A 107 5.51 -3.44 2.45
C ASN A 107 6.90 -4.03 2.21
N VAL A 108 7.29 -4.10 0.95
CA VAL A 108 8.57 -4.65 0.50
C VAL A 108 9.38 -3.55 -0.17
N ASN A 109 10.64 -3.40 0.24
CA ASN A 109 11.55 -2.49 -0.43
C ASN A 109 11.84 -2.97 -1.87
N PRO A 110 11.53 -2.17 -2.91
CA PRO A 110 11.76 -2.57 -4.30
C PRO A 110 13.25 -2.76 -4.66
N LEU A 111 14.16 -2.26 -3.83
CA LEU A 111 15.60 -2.40 -4.04
C LEU A 111 16.22 -3.62 -3.34
N TYR A 112 15.40 -4.49 -2.76
CA TYR A 112 15.90 -5.72 -2.14
C TYR A 112 16.56 -6.66 -3.15
N THR A 113 17.63 -7.29 -2.70
CA THR A 113 18.23 -8.42 -3.40
C THR A 113 17.30 -9.66 -3.32
N PRO A 114 17.46 -10.66 -4.20
CA PRO A 114 16.66 -11.88 -4.13
C PRO A 114 16.69 -12.56 -2.75
N ARG A 115 17.84 -12.55 -2.06
CA ARG A 115 17.99 -13.11 -0.72
C ARG A 115 17.16 -12.37 0.34
N GLU A 116 17.16 -11.04 0.31
CA GLU A 116 16.40 -10.21 1.24
C GLU A 116 14.89 -10.34 0.98
N LEU A 117 14.50 -10.38 -0.30
CA LEU A 117 13.11 -10.60 -0.70
C LEU A 117 12.61 -11.98 -0.25
N GLU A 118 13.40 -13.04 -0.49
CA GLU A 118 13.08 -14.39 -0.04
C GLU A 118 12.86 -14.43 1.48
N HIS A 119 13.78 -13.82 2.23
CA HIS A 119 13.69 -13.77 3.68
C HIS A 119 12.39 -13.09 4.14
N GLN A 120 12.08 -11.90 3.61
CA GLN A 120 10.88 -11.16 4.00
C GLN A 120 9.59 -11.88 3.63
N LEU A 121 9.52 -12.50 2.45
CA LEU A 121 8.34 -13.24 2.01
C LEU A 121 8.11 -14.50 2.85
N LYS A 122 9.18 -15.18 3.27
CA LYS A 122 9.11 -16.32 4.21
C LYS A 122 8.69 -15.89 5.60
N ASP A 123 9.36 -14.89 6.15
CA ASP A 123 9.13 -14.40 7.51
C ASP A 123 7.70 -13.87 7.67
N SER A 124 7.25 -13.05 6.72
CA SER A 124 5.87 -12.57 6.70
C SER A 124 4.84 -13.64 6.40
N GLY A 125 5.21 -14.74 5.75
CA GLY A 125 4.28 -15.75 5.27
C GLY A 125 3.32 -15.24 4.19
N SER A 126 3.76 -14.27 3.37
CA SER A 126 2.94 -13.66 2.31
C SER A 126 2.42 -14.69 1.31
N LYS A 127 1.12 -14.66 1.03
CA LYS A 127 0.44 -15.58 0.09
C LYS A 127 0.35 -15.02 -1.33
N ALA A 128 0.35 -13.71 -1.44
CA ALA A 128 0.35 -13.01 -2.72
C ALA A 128 1.37 -11.88 -2.70
N ILE A 129 1.81 -11.47 -3.88
CA ILE A 129 2.63 -10.27 -4.07
C ILE A 129 2.09 -9.46 -5.24
N VAL A 130 1.99 -8.16 -5.05
CA VAL A 130 1.74 -7.17 -6.11
C VAL A 130 3.05 -6.43 -6.35
N ILE A 131 3.58 -6.51 -7.56
CA ILE A 131 4.93 -6.07 -7.88
C ILE A 131 4.97 -5.31 -9.21
N ILE A 132 5.77 -4.26 -9.29
CA ILE A 132 6.07 -3.59 -10.56
C ILE A 132 7.03 -4.48 -11.37
N GLU A 133 6.76 -4.64 -12.66
CA GLU A 133 7.48 -5.53 -13.58
C GLU A 133 9.00 -5.33 -13.60
N ASN A 134 9.47 -4.09 -13.37
CA ASN A 134 10.88 -3.76 -13.27
C ASN A 134 11.65 -4.59 -12.21
N PHE A 135 10.96 -5.13 -11.23
CA PHE A 135 11.54 -5.94 -10.16
C PHE A 135 11.15 -7.44 -10.26
N ALA A 136 10.45 -7.83 -11.33
CA ALA A 136 9.99 -9.20 -11.51
C ALA A 136 11.12 -10.22 -11.56
N SER A 137 12.27 -9.85 -12.18
CA SER A 137 13.45 -10.71 -12.22
C SER A 137 14.07 -11.00 -10.85
N THR A 138 13.95 -10.06 -9.90
CA THR A 138 14.38 -10.29 -8.52
C THR A 138 13.48 -11.32 -7.83
N LEU A 139 12.16 -11.23 -8.04
CA LEU A 139 11.21 -12.19 -7.52
C LEU A 139 11.38 -13.57 -8.14
N GLU A 140 11.59 -13.65 -9.45
CA GLU A 140 11.79 -14.91 -10.19
C GLU A 140 12.92 -15.76 -9.57
N GLN A 141 14.01 -15.13 -9.14
CA GLN A 141 15.15 -15.81 -8.55
C GLN A 141 14.89 -16.44 -7.18
N CYS A 142 13.83 -16.04 -6.49
CA CYS A 142 13.57 -16.51 -5.12
C CYS A 142 12.17 -17.07 -4.88
N ILE A 143 11.21 -16.83 -5.77
CA ILE A 143 9.80 -17.16 -5.54
C ILE A 143 9.57 -18.64 -5.23
N ALA A 144 10.30 -19.54 -5.87
CA ALA A 144 10.19 -20.99 -5.67
C ALA A 144 10.43 -21.43 -4.21
N ASN A 145 11.15 -20.62 -3.45
CA ASN A 145 11.47 -20.86 -2.05
C ASN A 145 10.51 -20.16 -1.08
N THR A 146 9.45 -19.51 -1.56
CA THR A 146 8.54 -18.67 -0.75
C THR A 146 7.15 -19.29 -0.66
N PRO A 147 6.31 -18.88 0.30
CA PRO A 147 4.91 -19.32 0.38
C PRO A 147 3.97 -18.59 -0.59
N VAL A 148 4.48 -17.70 -1.44
CA VAL A 148 3.71 -16.92 -2.41
C VAL A 148 3.07 -17.84 -3.46
N LYS A 149 1.75 -17.71 -3.62
CA LYS A 149 0.97 -18.49 -4.59
C LYS A 149 0.45 -17.64 -5.75
N HIS A 150 0.31 -16.35 -5.54
CA HIS A 150 -0.26 -15.42 -6.50
C HIS A 150 0.70 -14.25 -6.73
N VAL A 151 1.01 -13.98 -7.98
CA VAL A 151 1.83 -12.83 -8.40
C VAL A 151 0.97 -11.95 -9.30
N VAL A 152 0.83 -10.69 -8.93
CA VAL A 152 0.17 -9.67 -9.73
C VAL A 152 1.24 -8.69 -10.21
N LEU A 153 1.47 -8.69 -11.51
CA LEU A 153 2.40 -7.75 -12.15
C LEU A 153 1.66 -6.45 -12.49
N CYS A 154 2.28 -5.33 -12.20
CA CYS A 154 1.84 -4.00 -12.61
C CYS A 154 2.95 -3.38 -13.45
N ALA A 155 2.60 -2.69 -14.52
CA ALA A 155 3.55 -1.86 -15.25
C ALA A 155 3.47 -0.41 -14.77
N MET A 156 4.57 0.34 -14.87
CA MET A 156 4.63 1.72 -14.39
C MET A 156 3.62 2.63 -15.09
N GLY A 157 3.33 2.36 -16.34
CA GLY A 157 2.42 3.12 -17.19
C GLY A 157 0.94 2.73 -17.13
N ASP A 158 0.56 1.64 -16.44
CA ASP A 158 -0.81 1.10 -16.44
C ASP A 158 -1.90 2.13 -16.14
N MET A 159 -1.62 3.06 -15.25
CA MET A 159 -2.57 4.08 -14.85
C MET A 159 -2.46 5.39 -15.67
N LEU A 160 -1.51 5.50 -16.62
CA LEU A 160 -1.28 6.72 -17.39
C LEU A 160 -2.20 6.87 -18.60
N GLY A 161 -2.91 5.82 -19.01
CA GLY A 161 -3.74 5.74 -20.20
C GLY A 161 -2.95 5.30 -21.43
N LEU A 162 -3.64 5.04 -22.56
CA LEU A 162 -3.09 4.33 -23.70
C LEU A 162 -1.79 4.92 -24.24
N LEU A 163 -1.75 6.23 -24.54
CA LEU A 163 -0.58 6.84 -25.20
C LEU A 163 0.63 6.94 -24.25
N LYS A 164 0.42 7.49 -23.05
CA LYS A 164 1.51 7.64 -22.07
C LYS A 164 1.93 6.29 -21.48
N GLY A 165 0.95 5.40 -21.23
CA GLY A 165 1.22 4.07 -20.71
C GLY A 165 2.15 3.28 -21.63
N THR A 166 1.87 3.26 -22.94
CA THR A 166 2.71 2.55 -23.92
C THR A 166 4.11 3.13 -24.06
N LEU A 167 4.30 4.42 -23.75
CA LEU A 167 5.64 5.05 -23.81
C LEU A 167 6.49 4.82 -22.56
N VAL A 168 5.86 4.47 -21.45
CA VAL A 168 6.50 4.32 -20.12
C VAL A 168 6.77 2.85 -19.78
N ASN A 169 6.03 1.92 -20.38
CA ASN A 169 6.16 0.46 -20.21
C ASN A 169 7.21 -0.17 -21.16
#